data_8c3821216acc5d6f13c295c387335a82
#
_entry.id   8c3821216acc5d6f13c295c387335a82
#
_cell.length_a   1.000
_cell.length_b   1.000
_cell.length_c   1.000
_cell.angle_alpha   90.00
_cell.angle_beta   90.00
_cell.angle_gamma   90.00
#
_symmetry.space_group_name_H-M   'P 1'
#
loop_
_entity.id
_entity.type
_entity.pdbx_description
1 polymer ?
#
loop_
_entity_poly.entity_id
_entity_poly.type
_entity_poly.pdbx_seq_one_letter_code
_entity_poly.pdbx_strand_id
1 'polypeptide(L)'
;MLPRPGPVLPPGLDVDRSNAIVLGRAMWANGTVLHYYFFDRDGDGATVRLADGTSRFVTWVGEPAQQDAVRAGFETWKGLGIGLEFREVADRSEAEVRIGFMDLDGSWSYLGRDVLNQGMNARTMNFGWDLTTTHGRTTALHEIGHTLGMPHEHQNPFAGIVWDEPKVYEYLGGPPNNWDRDKTFHNVLRKLDPAEVQGSTWDPDSVMEYRFPAGLILQPERYRGGIGPPGTISTLDIEFVRGWYPATDPEGPPPLEPFVSVALDLAAGQQADFTLTPPGTREYQLGTFGASDVVLVLFEEVDGELRFVAGDDDSGEDRNALLTAKLFQGRRYVARLRMYHAWQSGTTAVMYW
;
A
#
# COMPACT_ATOMS: atom_id res chain seq x y z
N MET A 1 -4.22 16.82 6.92
CA MET A 1 -5.51 16.56 6.26
C MET A 1 -6.23 15.53 7.10
N LEU A 2 -7.45 15.75 7.55
CA LEU A 2 -8.22 14.72 8.24
C LEU A 2 -8.51 13.60 7.23
N PRO A 3 -8.36 12.32 7.57
CA PRO A 3 -8.81 11.25 6.71
C PRO A 3 -10.30 11.47 6.42
N ARG A 4 -10.67 11.37 5.15
CA ARG A 4 -12.08 11.38 4.77
C ARG A 4 -12.76 10.18 5.45
N PRO A 5 -14.04 10.28 5.87
CA PRO A 5 -14.78 9.13 6.34
C PRO A 5 -14.68 8.02 5.29
N GLY A 6 -14.39 6.80 5.74
CA GLY A 6 -14.30 5.64 4.88
C GLY A 6 -15.56 5.44 4.04
N PRO A 7 -15.51 4.65 2.97
CA PRO A 7 -16.65 4.40 2.12
C PRO A 7 -17.83 3.86 2.96
N VAL A 8 -19.03 4.36 2.70
CA VAL A 8 -20.26 3.81 3.29
C VAL A 8 -20.45 2.43 2.68
N LEU A 9 -20.34 1.42 3.53
CA LEU A 9 -20.46 0.01 3.12
C LEU A 9 -21.91 -0.34 2.75
N PRO A 10 -22.12 -1.22 1.75
CA PRO A 10 -23.45 -1.71 1.43
C PRO A 10 -24.09 -2.43 2.64
N PRO A 11 -25.42 -2.30 2.85
CA PRO A 11 -26.10 -3.01 3.90
C PRO A 11 -25.99 -4.53 3.71
N GLY A 12 -25.55 -5.24 4.75
CA GLY A 12 -25.48 -6.71 4.76
C GLY A 12 -24.06 -7.30 4.67
N LEU A 13 -23.03 -6.46 4.55
CA LEU A 13 -21.65 -6.91 4.71
C LEU A 13 -21.32 -7.12 6.21
N ASP A 14 -20.69 -8.25 6.51
CA ASP A 14 -20.13 -8.53 7.83
C ASP A 14 -19.08 -7.45 8.16
N VAL A 15 -19.19 -6.83 9.32
CA VAL A 15 -18.31 -5.72 9.75
C VAL A 15 -16.84 -6.17 9.77
N ASP A 16 -16.58 -7.41 10.17
CA ASP A 16 -15.22 -7.95 10.21
C ASP A 16 -14.65 -8.19 8.80
N ARG A 17 -15.51 -8.59 7.85
CA ARG A 17 -15.13 -8.72 6.43
C ARG A 17 -14.95 -7.37 5.74
N SER A 18 -15.76 -6.39 6.06
CA SER A 18 -15.64 -5.07 5.45
C SER A 18 -14.35 -4.35 5.86
N ASN A 19 -13.87 -4.57 7.08
CA ASN A 19 -12.59 -4.06 7.54
C ASN A 19 -11.42 -4.73 6.81
N ALA A 20 -11.49 -6.04 6.60
CA ALA A 20 -10.52 -6.80 5.82
C ALA A 20 -10.50 -6.40 4.32
N ILE A 21 -11.65 -6.07 3.74
CA ILE A 21 -11.79 -5.54 2.37
C ILE A 21 -11.13 -4.15 2.24
N VAL A 22 -11.16 -3.31 3.25
CA VAL A 22 -10.49 -1.99 3.22
C VAL A 22 -8.98 -2.13 3.08
N LEU A 23 -8.33 -3.05 3.78
CA LEU A 23 -6.90 -3.34 3.60
C LEU A 23 -6.61 -4.07 2.28
N GLY A 24 -7.42 -5.01 1.89
CA GLY A 24 -7.36 -5.63 0.56
C GLY A 24 -7.48 -4.61 -0.57
N ARG A 25 -8.27 -3.53 -0.37
CA ARG A 25 -8.38 -2.41 -1.31
C ARG A 25 -7.16 -1.49 -1.31
N ALA A 26 -6.45 -1.35 -0.18
CA ALA A 26 -5.24 -0.52 -0.10
C ALA A 26 -4.02 -1.23 -0.70
N MET A 27 -4.00 -2.55 -0.74
CA MET A 27 -2.91 -3.32 -1.34
C MET A 27 -2.98 -3.33 -2.86
N TRP A 28 -1.83 -3.28 -3.49
CA TRP A 28 -1.70 -3.50 -4.93
C TRP A 28 -1.90 -4.97 -5.27
N ALA A 29 -2.39 -5.23 -6.45
CA ALA A 29 -2.29 -6.57 -6.99
C ALA A 29 -0.83 -6.88 -7.31
N ASN A 30 -0.33 -8.05 -6.93
CA ASN A 30 1.05 -8.42 -7.22
C ASN A 30 1.30 -8.42 -8.75
N GLY A 31 2.50 -8.05 -9.19
CA GLY A 31 2.85 -7.84 -10.61
C GLY A 31 2.39 -6.48 -11.17
N THR A 32 1.78 -5.62 -10.34
CA THR A 32 1.51 -4.25 -10.76
C THR A 32 2.82 -3.51 -11.01
N VAL A 33 2.88 -2.78 -12.10
CA VAL A 33 3.88 -1.74 -12.33
C VAL A 33 3.34 -0.44 -11.75
N LEU A 34 4.01 0.08 -10.72
CA LEU A 34 3.69 1.35 -10.11
C LEU A 34 4.50 2.44 -10.78
N HIS A 35 3.80 3.36 -11.41
CA HIS A 35 4.44 4.52 -12.02
C HIS A 35 4.56 5.63 -11.00
N TYR A 36 5.74 6.24 -10.92
CA TYR A 36 5.96 7.40 -10.07
C TYR A 36 6.48 8.58 -10.89
N TYR A 37 6.08 9.79 -10.47
CA TYR A 37 6.39 11.05 -11.12
C TYR A 37 6.88 12.06 -10.07
N PHE A 38 7.95 12.77 -10.37
CA PHE A 38 8.40 13.92 -9.60
C PHE A 38 7.81 15.19 -10.19
N PHE A 39 7.19 16.03 -9.38
CA PHE A 39 6.78 17.35 -9.83
C PHE A 39 7.99 18.14 -10.33
N ASP A 40 7.92 18.70 -11.54
CA ASP A 40 9.05 19.25 -12.26
C ASP A 40 8.80 20.63 -12.89
N ARG A 41 7.60 21.20 -12.74
CA ARG A 41 7.22 22.49 -13.34
C ARG A 41 7.30 23.60 -12.31
N ASP A 42 7.72 24.80 -12.72
CA ASP A 42 7.80 25.99 -11.87
C ASP A 42 6.46 26.35 -11.17
N GLY A 43 5.33 25.98 -11.80
CA GLY A 43 4.00 26.17 -11.23
C GLY A 43 3.56 25.08 -10.27
N ASP A 44 4.33 23.99 -10.12
CA ASP A 44 4.02 22.91 -9.18
C ASP A 44 4.38 23.36 -7.77
N GLY A 45 3.40 23.66 -6.96
CA GLY A 45 3.58 24.19 -5.63
C GLY A 45 2.27 24.58 -4.96
N ALA A 46 2.39 25.17 -3.79
CA ALA A 46 1.26 25.71 -3.04
C ALA A 46 1.60 27.07 -2.44
N THR A 47 0.62 27.96 -2.40
CA THR A 47 0.75 29.19 -1.61
C THR A 47 0.38 28.87 -0.17
N VAL A 48 1.34 29.02 0.74
CA VAL A 48 1.18 28.81 2.19
C VAL A 48 1.11 30.14 2.91
N ARG A 49 0.26 30.22 3.92
CA ARG A 49 0.21 31.36 4.83
C ARG A 49 1.19 31.12 5.98
N LEU A 50 2.09 32.04 6.19
CA LEU A 50 3.08 32.00 7.27
C LEU A 50 2.49 32.55 8.58
N ALA A 51 3.17 32.27 9.70
CA ALA A 51 2.75 32.72 11.02
C ALA A 51 2.70 34.25 11.19
N ASP A 52 3.50 34.99 10.40
CA ASP A 52 3.50 36.44 10.34
C ASP A 52 2.34 37.04 9.51
N GLY A 53 1.46 36.17 8.96
CA GLY A 53 0.31 36.58 8.15
C GLY A 53 0.62 36.82 6.67
N THR A 54 1.88 36.75 6.26
CA THR A 54 2.28 36.81 4.84
C THR A 54 1.99 35.48 4.13
N SER A 55 2.01 35.49 2.79
CA SER A 55 1.87 34.29 1.98
C SER A 55 3.09 34.10 1.10
N ARG A 56 3.54 32.87 0.99
CA ARG A 56 4.67 32.48 0.13
C ARG A 56 4.27 31.30 -0.74
N PHE A 57 4.65 31.36 -2.03
CA PHE A 57 4.60 30.18 -2.87
C PHE A 57 5.77 29.26 -2.50
N VAL A 58 5.47 27.97 -2.28
CA VAL A 58 6.43 26.93 -1.96
C VAL A 58 6.36 25.88 -3.06
N THR A 59 7.46 25.66 -3.75
CA THR A 59 7.55 24.68 -4.82
C THR A 59 7.48 23.24 -4.28
N TRP A 60 7.00 22.34 -5.11
CA TRP A 60 7.07 20.88 -4.91
C TRP A 60 8.22 20.24 -5.67
N VAL A 61 8.93 21.00 -6.49
CA VAL A 61 10.05 20.51 -7.28
C VAL A 61 11.23 20.21 -6.34
N GLY A 62 11.77 19.00 -6.46
CA GLY A 62 12.90 18.54 -5.66
C GLY A 62 14.23 18.68 -6.41
N GLU A 63 15.29 18.95 -5.67
CA GLU A 63 16.65 18.91 -6.19
C GLU A 63 17.02 17.49 -6.67
N PRO A 64 17.88 17.33 -7.69
CA PRO A 64 18.22 16.02 -8.24
C PRO A 64 18.71 15.02 -7.18
N ALA A 65 19.51 15.46 -6.21
CA ALA A 65 20.01 14.58 -5.15
C ALA A 65 18.89 14.05 -4.22
N GLN A 66 17.80 14.82 -4.05
CA GLN A 66 16.62 14.39 -3.30
C GLN A 66 15.84 13.33 -4.08
N GLN A 67 15.67 13.57 -5.39
CA GLN A 67 15.01 12.61 -6.28
C GLN A 67 15.80 11.29 -6.37
N ASP A 68 17.13 11.35 -6.43
CA ASP A 68 18.01 10.17 -6.45
C ASP A 68 17.89 9.35 -5.17
N ALA A 69 17.72 9.99 -4.02
CA ALA A 69 17.48 9.30 -2.76
C ALA A 69 16.14 8.53 -2.78
N VAL A 70 15.10 9.08 -3.40
CA VAL A 70 13.81 8.39 -3.58
C VAL A 70 13.94 7.21 -4.56
N ARG A 71 14.63 7.40 -5.69
CA ARG A 71 14.91 6.31 -6.66
C ARG A 71 15.61 5.15 -5.96
N ALA A 72 16.66 5.44 -5.18
CA ALA A 72 17.37 4.43 -4.41
C ALA A 72 16.48 3.73 -3.37
N GLY A 73 15.49 4.43 -2.82
CA GLY A 73 14.46 3.85 -1.94
C GLY A 73 13.60 2.83 -2.68
N PHE A 74 13.07 3.15 -3.86
CA PHE A 74 12.31 2.20 -4.70
C PHE A 74 13.16 1.01 -5.13
N GLU A 75 14.42 1.24 -5.53
CA GLU A 75 15.36 0.16 -5.87
C GLU A 75 15.64 -0.76 -4.68
N THR A 76 15.73 -0.22 -3.46
CA THR A 76 15.93 -1.00 -2.23
C THR A 76 14.75 -1.94 -1.99
N TRP A 77 13.51 -1.44 -2.09
CA TRP A 77 12.31 -2.27 -1.97
C TRP A 77 12.22 -3.31 -3.09
N LYS A 78 12.48 -2.93 -4.33
CA LYS A 78 12.51 -3.88 -5.46
C LYS A 78 13.58 -4.95 -5.30
N GLY A 79 14.74 -4.58 -4.77
CA GLY A 79 15.86 -5.48 -4.49
C GLY A 79 15.53 -6.62 -3.52
N LEU A 80 14.42 -6.53 -2.79
CA LEU A 80 13.89 -7.62 -1.96
C LEU A 80 13.32 -8.78 -2.79
N GLY A 81 13.20 -8.64 -4.11
CA GLY A 81 12.65 -9.69 -4.97
C GLY A 81 11.12 -9.76 -4.94
N ILE A 82 10.45 -8.66 -4.64
CA ILE A 82 8.98 -8.56 -4.67
C ILE A 82 8.45 -8.50 -6.10
N GLY A 83 7.21 -8.95 -6.29
CA GLY A 83 6.55 -9.00 -7.59
C GLY A 83 5.99 -7.66 -8.08
N LEU A 84 6.18 -6.56 -7.35
CA LEU A 84 5.86 -5.21 -7.85
C LEU A 84 7.04 -4.66 -8.65
N GLU A 85 6.75 -3.83 -9.65
CA GLU A 85 7.72 -3.04 -10.40
C GLU A 85 7.52 -1.56 -10.11
N PHE A 86 8.59 -0.76 -10.23
CA PHE A 86 8.55 0.69 -10.07
C PHE A 86 9.13 1.35 -11.30
N ARG A 87 8.39 2.30 -11.89
CA ARG A 87 8.82 2.97 -13.11
C ARG A 87 8.62 4.47 -12.99
N GLU A 88 9.69 5.22 -13.19
CA GLU A 88 9.59 6.67 -13.32
C GLU A 88 8.99 7.05 -14.66
N VAL A 89 8.04 7.99 -14.65
CA VAL A 89 7.39 8.50 -15.86
C VAL A 89 7.55 10.01 -15.95
N ALA A 90 7.54 10.53 -17.19
CA ALA A 90 7.69 11.95 -17.46
C ALA A 90 6.34 12.70 -17.44
N ASP A 91 5.23 12.00 -17.58
CA ASP A 91 3.88 12.60 -17.54
C ASP A 91 3.16 12.19 -16.27
N ARG A 92 2.70 13.19 -15.49
CA ARG A 92 1.93 12.98 -14.26
C ARG A 92 0.62 12.24 -14.47
N SER A 93 0.07 12.24 -15.68
CA SER A 93 -1.15 11.52 -16.01
C SER A 93 -0.97 10.00 -16.05
N GLU A 94 0.27 9.55 -16.18
CA GLU A 94 0.64 8.13 -16.19
C GLU A 94 0.97 7.60 -14.79
N ALA A 95 1.15 8.50 -13.79
CA ALA A 95 1.65 8.15 -12.47
C ALA A 95 0.53 7.91 -11.45
N GLU A 96 0.58 6.79 -10.76
CA GLU A 96 -0.16 6.54 -9.54
C GLU A 96 0.45 7.33 -8.38
N VAL A 97 1.78 7.34 -8.27
CA VAL A 97 2.52 7.99 -7.19
C VAL A 97 3.12 9.31 -7.66
N ARG A 98 2.64 10.44 -7.11
CA ARG A 98 3.09 11.78 -7.47
C ARG A 98 3.80 12.43 -6.29
N ILE A 99 5.11 12.66 -6.48
CA ILE A 99 6.07 12.95 -5.41
C ILE A 99 6.46 14.41 -5.44
N GLY A 100 6.26 15.11 -4.32
CA GLY A 100 6.71 16.48 -4.13
C GLY A 100 7.69 16.62 -2.96
N PHE A 101 8.38 17.77 -2.93
CA PHE A 101 9.41 18.09 -1.95
C PHE A 101 9.12 19.43 -1.26
N MET A 102 7.98 19.47 -0.55
CA MET A 102 7.57 20.68 0.16
C MET A 102 8.06 20.66 1.61
N ASP A 103 9.03 21.49 1.93
CA ASP A 103 9.73 21.58 3.24
C ASP A 103 8.84 22.00 4.42
N LEU A 104 7.67 22.58 4.19
CA LEU A 104 6.74 23.05 5.22
C LEU A 104 5.59 22.10 5.54
N ASP A 105 5.57 20.91 4.91
CA ASP A 105 4.44 19.99 5.00
C ASP A 105 4.81 18.62 5.60
N GLY A 106 6.02 18.47 6.11
CA GLY A 106 6.53 17.20 6.61
C GLY A 106 6.69 16.14 5.52
N SER A 107 7.07 14.93 5.93
CA SER A 107 7.08 13.78 5.01
C SER A 107 5.86 12.92 5.28
N TRP A 108 5.24 12.44 4.21
CA TRP A 108 4.04 11.62 4.25
C TRP A 108 3.76 10.94 2.91
N SER A 109 3.07 9.83 2.94
CA SER A 109 2.51 9.14 1.77
C SER A 109 1.10 8.66 2.04
N TYR A 110 0.28 8.55 0.99
CA TYR A 110 -0.97 7.80 1.05
C TYR A 110 -0.67 6.29 1.12
N LEU A 111 -1.57 5.56 1.76
CA LEU A 111 -1.43 4.12 1.94
C LEU A 111 -1.88 3.38 0.67
N GLY A 112 -0.97 2.64 0.04
CA GLY A 112 -1.25 1.79 -1.09
C GLY A 112 -2.15 2.45 -2.14
N ARG A 113 -3.23 1.78 -2.52
CA ARG A 113 -4.17 2.22 -3.56
C ARG A 113 -4.97 3.49 -3.24
N ASP A 114 -4.90 4.02 -2.02
CA ASP A 114 -5.55 5.29 -1.69
C ASP A 114 -5.02 6.46 -2.53
N VAL A 115 -3.83 6.31 -3.11
CA VAL A 115 -3.26 7.26 -4.09
C VAL A 115 -4.17 7.45 -5.32
N LEU A 116 -4.92 6.42 -5.72
CA LEU A 116 -5.82 6.44 -6.89
C LEU A 116 -7.03 7.37 -6.70
N ASN A 117 -7.38 7.66 -5.45
CA ASN A 117 -8.49 8.56 -5.10
C ASN A 117 -8.07 10.04 -5.12
N GLN A 118 -6.81 10.34 -5.46
CA GLN A 118 -6.27 11.70 -5.44
C GLN A 118 -6.27 12.31 -6.83
N GLY A 119 -6.61 13.61 -6.89
CA GLY A 119 -6.60 14.35 -8.16
C GLY A 119 -5.20 14.35 -8.81
N MET A 120 -5.16 14.34 -10.14
CA MET A 120 -3.93 14.28 -10.95
C MET A 120 -2.90 15.36 -10.61
N ASN A 121 -3.34 16.52 -10.14
CA ASN A 121 -2.46 17.63 -9.76
C ASN A 121 -2.14 17.65 -8.26
N ALA A 122 -2.54 16.63 -7.50
CA ALA A 122 -2.24 16.51 -6.09
C ALA A 122 -1.02 15.62 -5.86
N ARG A 123 -0.19 15.99 -4.89
CA ARG A 123 0.85 15.09 -4.38
C ARG A 123 0.19 13.90 -3.70
N THR A 124 0.75 12.71 -3.90
CA THR A 124 0.37 11.51 -3.17
C THR A 124 1.46 11.07 -2.19
N MET A 125 2.64 11.66 -2.32
CA MET A 125 3.78 11.52 -1.42
C MET A 125 4.49 12.88 -1.32
N ASN A 126 5.00 13.22 -0.15
CA ASN A 126 5.78 14.42 0.08
C ASN A 126 6.99 14.14 0.94
N PHE A 127 8.10 14.82 0.66
CA PHE A 127 9.29 14.85 1.50
C PHE A 127 9.56 16.28 1.96
N GLY A 128 9.57 16.48 3.26
CA GLY A 128 9.69 17.81 3.89
C GLY A 128 11.05 18.10 4.51
N TRP A 129 12.06 17.26 4.25
CA TRP A 129 13.45 17.47 4.73
C TRP A 129 14.46 16.75 3.84
N ASP A 130 15.75 17.02 4.11
CA ASP A 130 16.87 16.51 3.33
C ASP A 130 16.99 14.98 3.36
N LEU A 131 16.74 14.33 2.22
CA LEU A 131 16.83 12.89 2.03
C LEU A 131 18.26 12.38 1.82
N THR A 132 19.25 13.25 1.62
CA THR A 132 20.66 12.83 1.44
C THR A 132 21.31 12.37 2.74
N THR A 133 20.70 12.72 3.89
CA THR A 133 21.12 12.27 5.22
C THR A 133 20.72 10.83 5.50
N THR A 134 21.28 10.20 6.53
CA THR A 134 20.84 8.87 6.98
C THR A 134 19.36 8.86 7.38
N HIS A 135 18.93 9.88 8.15
CA HIS A 135 17.52 10.03 8.53
C HIS A 135 16.62 10.20 7.30
N GLY A 136 17.02 11.01 6.34
CA GLY A 136 16.27 11.23 5.12
C GLY A 136 16.12 9.97 4.28
N ARG A 137 17.16 9.16 4.14
CA ARG A 137 17.07 7.86 3.43
C ARG A 137 16.11 6.89 4.14
N THR A 138 16.14 6.84 5.47
CA THR A 138 15.16 6.09 6.25
C THR A 138 13.75 6.59 5.96
N THR A 139 13.55 7.90 5.89
CA THR A 139 12.25 8.48 5.55
C THR A 139 11.79 8.06 4.16
N ALA A 140 12.68 8.06 3.16
CA ALA A 140 12.31 7.58 1.82
C ALA A 140 11.83 6.13 1.83
N LEU A 141 12.52 5.24 2.55
CA LEU A 141 12.09 3.85 2.73
C LEU A 141 10.72 3.75 3.43
N HIS A 142 10.49 4.56 4.47
CA HIS A 142 9.25 4.60 5.24
C HIS A 142 8.06 5.02 4.36
N GLU A 143 8.16 6.15 3.65
CA GLU A 143 7.07 6.65 2.81
C GLU A 143 6.78 5.73 1.62
N ILE A 144 7.80 5.08 1.05
CA ILE A 144 7.60 4.04 0.05
C ILE A 144 6.90 2.81 0.67
N GLY A 145 7.23 2.44 1.91
CA GLY A 145 6.52 1.40 2.66
C GLY A 145 5.02 1.68 2.74
N HIS A 146 4.61 2.93 2.99
CA HIS A 146 3.20 3.32 2.92
C HIS A 146 2.61 3.11 1.52
N THR A 147 3.34 3.47 0.46
CA THR A 147 2.91 3.19 -0.93
C THR A 147 2.70 1.69 -1.16
N LEU A 148 3.46 0.81 -0.50
CA LEU A 148 3.27 -0.65 -0.56
C LEU A 148 2.07 -1.15 0.28
N GLY A 149 1.40 -0.28 1.01
CA GLY A 149 0.26 -0.62 1.86
C GLY A 149 0.62 -0.92 3.32
N MET A 150 1.85 -0.65 3.76
CA MET A 150 2.30 -0.86 5.14
C MET A 150 1.85 0.29 6.04
N PRO A 151 1.02 0.07 7.07
CA PRO A 151 0.65 1.08 8.05
C PRO A 151 1.79 1.30 9.07
N HIS A 152 1.60 2.27 9.98
CA HIS A 152 2.54 2.47 11.08
C HIS A 152 2.51 1.32 12.06
N GLU A 153 3.68 0.81 12.42
CA GLU A 153 3.82 -0.39 13.24
C GLU A 153 3.42 -0.16 14.71
N HIS A 154 3.59 1.02 15.27
CA HIS A 154 3.11 1.34 16.63
C HIS A 154 1.59 1.36 16.77
N GLN A 155 0.84 1.41 15.67
CA GLN A 155 -0.61 1.31 15.64
C GLN A 155 -1.10 -0.15 15.57
N ASN A 156 -0.18 -1.12 15.47
CA ASN A 156 -0.48 -2.55 15.50
C ASN A 156 -1.22 -2.91 16.80
N PRO A 157 -2.43 -3.49 16.73
CA PRO A 157 -3.22 -3.83 17.91
C PRO A 157 -2.55 -4.87 18.81
N PHE A 158 -1.65 -5.67 18.26
CA PHE A 158 -0.90 -6.71 18.98
C PHE A 158 0.39 -6.21 19.62
N ALA A 159 0.78 -4.94 19.39
CA ALA A 159 1.97 -4.35 20.00
C ALA A 159 1.94 -4.31 21.53
N GLY A 160 0.74 -4.35 22.10
CA GLY A 160 0.55 -4.24 23.57
C GLY A 160 0.99 -2.88 24.13
N ILE A 161 1.19 -1.86 23.27
CA ILE A 161 1.58 -0.53 23.70
C ILE A 161 0.47 0.12 24.50
N VAL A 162 0.81 0.54 25.73
CA VAL A 162 -0.01 1.40 26.59
C VAL A 162 0.73 2.75 26.68
N TRP A 163 0.08 3.79 26.19
CA TRP A 163 0.62 5.13 26.15
C TRP A 163 0.36 5.91 27.44
N ASP A 164 1.30 6.78 27.83
CA ASP A 164 1.00 7.91 28.72
C ASP A 164 0.36 9.01 27.86
N GLU A 165 -0.94 8.85 27.57
CA GLU A 165 -1.65 9.73 26.63
C GLU A 165 -1.48 11.23 26.93
N PRO A 166 -1.58 11.71 28.20
CA PRO A 166 -1.35 13.10 28.49
C PRO A 166 0.03 13.60 28.01
N LYS A 167 1.08 12.80 28.24
CA LYS A 167 2.44 13.15 27.80
C LYS A 167 2.61 13.06 26.29
N VAL A 168 1.94 12.11 25.63
CA VAL A 168 1.96 12.02 24.15
C VAL A 168 1.35 13.28 23.55
N TYR A 169 0.19 13.74 24.07
CA TYR A 169 -0.43 14.98 23.61
C TYR A 169 0.44 16.21 23.89
N GLU A 170 1.08 16.28 25.06
CA GLU A 170 2.02 17.37 25.40
C GLU A 170 3.23 17.38 24.46
N TYR A 171 3.86 16.23 24.25
CA TYR A 171 5.05 16.08 23.43
C TYR A 171 4.80 16.43 21.95
N LEU A 172 3.73 15.89 21.36
CA LEU A 172 3.40 16.12 19.95
C LEU A 172 2.70 17.47 19.73
N GLY A 173 2.05 18.03 20.74
CA GLY A 173 1.47 19.36 20.71
C GLY A 173 2.49 20.49 20.77
N GLY A 174 3.72 20.20 21.23
CA GLY A 174 4.84 21.14 21.24
C GLY A 174 5.65 21.17 19.94
N PRO A 175 6.57 22.16 19.82
CA PRO A 175 7.50 22.22 18.71
C PRO A 175 8.41 20.95 18.65
N PRO A 176 8.80 20.48 17.45
CA PRO A 176 8.49 21.03 16.13
C PRO A 176 7.14 20.57 15.55
N ASN A 177 6.49 19.58 16.17
CA ASN A 177 5.30 18.92 15.60
C ASN A 177 4.06 19.83 15.59
N ASN A 178 3.77 20.49 16.72
CA ASN A 178 2.59 21.36 16.92
C ASN A 178 1.26 20.68 16.47
N TRP A 179 1.12 19.39 16.75
CA TRP A 179 -0.06 18.61 16.36
C TRP A 179 -1.22 18.91 17.32
N ASP A 180 -2.41 19.04 16.77
CA ASP A 180 -3.63 19.03 17.56
C ASP A 180 -3.93 17.62 18.11
N ARG A 181 -4.95 17.53 18.98
CA ARG A 181 -5.31 16.27 19.62
C ARG A 181 -5.82 15.22 18.62
N ASP A 182 -6.59 15.66 17.62
CA ASP A 182 -7.18 14.74 16.63
C ASP A 182 -6.08 14.16 15.74
N LYS A 183 -5.12 14.99 15.31
CA LYS A 183 -3.96 14.52 14.55
C LYS A 183 -3.09 13.56 15.37
N THR A 184 -2.84 13.88 16.65
CA THR A 184 -2.10 13.02 17.57
C THR A 184 -2.79 11.68 17.77
N PHE A 185 -4.10 11.71 18.02
CA PHE A 185 -4.88 10.48 18.19
C PHE A 185 -4.82 9.59 16.95
N HIS A 186 -5.09 10.14 15.77
CA HIS A 186 -5.15 9.38 14.53
C HIS A 186 -3.79 8.80 14.10
N ASN A 187 -2.69 9.53 14.32
CA ASN A 187 -1.38 9.11 13.84
C ASN A 187 -0.58 8.31 14.87
N VAL A 188 -0.94 8.35 16.17
CA VAL A 188 -0.16 7.69 17.23
C VAL A 188 -1.01 6.80 18.13
N LEU A 189 -2.07 7.34 18.73
CA LEU A 189 -2.79 6.65 19.80
C LEU A 189 -3.82 5.64 19.30
N ARG A 190 -4.40 5.90 18.11
CA ARG A 190 -5.37 4.99 17.49
C ARG A 190 -4.69 3.67 17.17
N LYS A 191 -5.28 2.57 17.63
CA LYS A 191 -4.90 1.23 17.20
C LYS A 191 -5.71 0.86 15.96
N LEU A 192 -5.07 0.12 15.06
CA LEU A 192 -5.75 -0.51 13.93
C LEU A 192 -6.68 -1.60 14.46
N ASP A 193 -7.73 -1.90 13.70
CA ASP A 193 -8.60 -3.03 14.01
C ASP A 193 -7.80 -4.34 13.81
N PRO A 194 -7.85 -5.30 14.76
CA PRO A 194 -7.20 -6.60 14.58
C PRO A 194 -7.61 -7.33 13.31
N ALA A 195 -8.83 -7.10 12.81
CA ALA A 195 -9.30 -7.66 11.55
C ALA A 195 -8.65 -7.00 10.31
N GLU A 196 -8.14 -5.77 10.45
CA GLU A 196 -7.46 -5.03 9.38
C GLU A 196 -5.97 -5.38 9.26
N VAL A 197 -5.34 -5.94 10.31
CA VAL A 197 -3.89 -6.19 10.34
C VAL A 197 -3.57 -7.57 9.83
N GLN A 198 -2.88 -7.63 8.69
CA GLN A 198 -2.28 -8.87 8.21
C GLN A 198 -0.92 -9.07 8.89
N GLY A 199 -0.89 -9.85 9.93
CA GLY A 199 0.29 -10.13 10.73
C GLY A 199 -0.04 -10.03 12.22
N SER A 200 0.50 -10.94 13.01
CA SER A 200 0.16 -11.05 14.42
C SER A 200 1.21 -10.49 15.36
N THR A 201 2.38 -10.12 14.85
CA THR A 201 3.53 -9.78 15.69
C THR A 201 3.95 -8.33 15.45
N TRP A 202 3.99 -7.54 16.52
CA TRP A 202 4.56 -6.20 16.47
C TRP A 202 6.07 -6.23 16.27
N ASP A 203 6.55 -5.45 15.34
CA ASP A 203 7.98 -5.29 15.03
C ASP A 203 8.50 -3.90 15.42
N PRO A 204 9.12 -3.76 16.59
CA PRO A 204 9.68 -2.47 17.02
C PRO A 204 10.91 -2.02 16.21
N ASP A 205 11.47 -2.91 15.38
CA ASP A 205 12.62 -2.63 14.50
C ASP A 205 12.20 -2.32 13.06
N SER A 206 10.89 -2.39 12.75
CA SER A 206 10.33 -2.09 11.44
C SER A 206 10.73 -0.70 10.96
N VAL A 207 10.95 -0.55 9.65
CA VAL A 207 11.09 0.76 9.02
C VAL A 207 9.82 1.60 9.14
N MET A 208 8.66 0.95 9.38
CA MET A 208 7.36 1.60 9.61
C MET A 208 7.12 2.02 11.06
N GLU A 209 8.05 1.72 11.98
CA GLU A 209 7.95 2.13 13.37
C GLU A 209 8.46 3.56 13.59
N TYR A 210 7.73 4.33 14.39
CA TYR A 210 8.16 5.67 14.78
C TYR A 210 9.17 5.62 15.92
N ARG A 211 10.08 6.59 15.90
CA ARG A 211 10.93 6.85 17.06
C ARG A 211 10.15 7.60 18.13
N PHE A 212 10.08 7.02 19.32
CA PHE A 212 9.47 7.65 20.50
C PHE A 212 10.50 7.85 21.61
N PRO A 213 10.59 9.05 22.20
CA PRO A 213 11.48 9.28 23.35
C PRO A 213 10.98 8.57 24.61
N ALA A 214 11.87 8.50 25.61
CA ALA A 214 11.53 7.96 26.92
C ALA A 214 10.33 8.65 27.58
N GLY A 215 9.51 7.87 28.29
CA GLY A 215 8.42 8.37 29.13
C GLY A 215 7.08 8.51 28.46
N LEU A 216 6.97 8.22 27.15
CA LEU A 216 5.67 8.21 26.44
C LEU A 216 4.97 6.85 26.52
N ILE A 217 5.72 5.77 26.78
CA ILE A 217 5.21 4.39 26.79
C ILE A 217 5.22 3.87 28.23
N LEU A 218 4.07 3.37 28.69
CA LEU A 218 3.91 2.76 30.00
C LEU A 218 4.13 1.23 29.93
N GLN A 219 3.67 0.60 28.85
CA GLN A 219 3.85 -0.83 28.55
C GLN A 219 4.17 -1.02 27.07
N PRO A 220 4.94 -2.02 26.67
CA PRO A 220 5.73 -2.94 27.52
C PRO A 220 6.85 -2.21 28.27
N GLU A 221 7.19 -2.68 29.50
CA GLU A 221 8.17 -2.01 30.38
C GLU A 221 9.54 -1.78 29.72
N ARG A 222 9.98 -2.71 28.87
CA ARG A 222 11.24 -2.61 28.13
C ARG A 222 11.34 -1.39 27.23
N TYR A 223 10.20 -0.78 26.85
CA TYR A 223 10.13 0.40 25.99
C TYR A 223 9.78 1.69 26.75
N ARG A 224 9.78 1.69 28.07
CA ARG A 224 9.67 2.94 28.86
C ARG A 224 10.82 3.92 28.59
N GLY A 225 11.98 3.38 28.16
CA GLY A 225 13.13 4.15 27.69
C GLY A 225 12.99 4.75 26.29
N GLY A 226 11.87 4.46 25.62
CA GLY A 226 11.59 4.86 24.24
C GLY A 226 11.72 3.72 23.24
N ILE A 227 11.31 4.00 22.01
CA ILE A 227 11.51 3.14 20.84
C ILE A 227 12.42 3.86 19.87
N GLY A 228 13.40 3.16 19.33
CA GLY A 228 14.37 3.71 18.38
C GLY A 228 14.70 2.71 17.29
N PRO A 229 13.81 2.54 16.27
CA PRO A 229 14.07 1.60 15.20
C PRO A 229 15.39 1.92 14.50
N PRO A 230 16.09 0.91 13.95
CA PRO A 230 17.40 1.11 13.30
C PRO A 230 17.32 1.98 12.04
N GLY A 231 16.12 2.14 11.46
CA GLY A 231 15.90 2.94 10.27
C GLY A 231 16.24 2.22 8.97
N THR A 232 16.23 0.91 9.00
CA THR A 232 16.40 0.01 7.86
C THR A 232 15.19 -0.91 7.76
N ILE A 233 14.94 -1.49 6.59
CA ILE A 233 13.92 -2.53 6.41
C ILE A 233 14.29 -3.70 7.29
N SER A 234 13.38 -4.13 8.16
CA SER A 234 13.59 -5.23 9.09
C SER A 234 13.42 -6.60 8.41
N THR A 235 13.76 -7.66 9.13
CA THR A 235 13.51 -9.03 8.64
C THR A 235 12.02 -9.31 8.51
N LEU A 236 11.19 -8.81 9.43
CA LEU A 236 9.74 -8.98 9.37
C LEU A 236 9.11 -8.13 8.27
N ASP A 237 9.57 -6.89 8.04
CA ASP A 237 9.16 -6.09 6.88
C ASP A 237 9.41 -6.87 5.58
N ILE A 238 10.59 -7.51 5.44
CA ILE A 238 10.93 -8.30 4.25
C ILE A 238 9.99 -9.51 4.11
N GLU A 239 9.75 -10.23 5.21
CA GLU A 239 8.87 -11.39 5.21
C GLU A 239 7.45 -11.03 4.78
N PHE A 240 6.88 -9.98 5.37
CA PHE A 240 5.54 -9.52 5.05
C PHE A 240 5.42 -9.03 3.61
N VAL A 241 6.30 -8.15 3.16
CA VAL A 241 6.20 -7.59 1.81
C VAL A 241 6.39 -8.67 0.73
N ARG A 242 7.24 -9.66 0.97
CA ARG A 242 7.38 -10.83 0.09
C ARG A 242 6.16 -11.75 0.12
N GLY A 243 5.51 -11.88 1.27
CA GLY A 243 4.26 -12.63 1.41
C GLY A 243 3.10 -11.95 0.68
N TRP A 244 3.05 -10.62 0.69
CA TRP A 244 2.02 -9.85 -0.03
C TRP A 244 2.28 -9.76 -1.53
N TYR A 245 3.54 -9.63 -1.92
CA TYR A 245 3.99 -9.45 -3.29
C TYR A 245 5.07 -10.48 -3.64
N PRO A 246 4.73 -11.78 -3.72
CA PRO A 246 5.70 -12.80 -4.08
C PRO A 246 6.29 -12.55 -5.46
N ALA A 247 7.51 -13.04 -5.70
CA ALA A 247 8.16 -12.93 -7.00
C ALA A 247 7.26 -13.51 -8.11
N THR A 248 7.22 -12.85 -9.25
CA THR A 248 6.49 -13.32 -10.43
C THR A 248 7.30 -14.39 -11.18
N ASP A 249 6.60 -15.37 -11.79
CA ASP A 249 7.25 -16.44 -12.55
C ASP A 249 7.85 -15.88 -13.86
N PRO A 250 9.15 -16.07 -14.13
CA PRO A 250 9.77 -15.61 -15.36
C PRO A 250 9.34 -16.38 -16.63
N GLU A 251 8.82 -17.61 -16.51
CA GLU A 251 8.32 -18.40 -17.66
C GLU A 251 6.93 -17.95 -18.12
N GLY A 252 6.28 -17.11 -17.33
CA GLY A 252 4.93 -16.61 -17.58
C GLY A 252 3.83 -17.59 -17.18
N PRO A 253 2.60 -17.08 -17.06
CA PRO A 253 1.47 -17.88 -16.57
C PRO A 253 0.96 -18.89 -17.61
N PRO A 254 0.54 -20.10 -17.19
CA PRO A 254 -0.10 -21.06 -18.06
C PRO A 254 -1.43 -20.52 -18.64
N PRO A 255 -1.90 -20.99 -19.79
CA PRO A 255 -3.18 -20.58 -20.36
C PRO A 255 -4.37 -21.13 -19.54
N LEU A 256 -5.37 -20.28 -19.35
CA LEU A 256 -6.71 -20.67 -18.89
C LEU A 256 -7.64 -20.70 -20.11
N GLU A 257 -8.17 -21.84 -20.42
CA GLU A 257 -9.10 -22.01 -21.55
C GLU A 257 -10.55 -21.68 -21.14
N PRO A 258 -11.35 -21.05 -22.02
CA PRO A 258 -12.74 -20.74 -21.69
C PRO A 258 -13.54 -22.02 -21.42
N PHE A 259 -14.41 -21.97 -20.41
CA PHE A 259 -15.24 -23.07 -19.93
C PHE A 259 -14.47 -24.30 -19.38
N VAL A 260 -13.15 -24.14 -19.12
CA VAL A 260 -12.34 -25.18 -18.49
C VAL A 260 -12.00 -24.74 -17.06
N SER A 261 -12.44 -25.54 -16.10
CA SER A 261 -12.10 -25.30 -14.69
C SER A 261 -10.73 -25.89 -14.36
N VAL A 262 -9.89 -25.09 -13.70
CA VAL A 262 -8.57 -25.51 -13.21
C VAL A 262 -8.60 -25.53 -11.69
N ALA A 263 -8.36 -26.72 -11.11
CA ALA A 263 -8.25 -26.88 -9.67
C ALA A 263 -6.88 -26.41 -9.17
N LEU A 264 -6.88 -25.75 -8.01
CA LEU A 264 -5.70 -25.13 -7.40
C LEU A 264 -5.58 -25.56 -5.93
N ASP A 265 -4.36 -25.79 -5.50
CA ASP A 265 -3.97 -25.93 -4.09
C ASP A 265 -2.96 -24.81 -3.80
N LEU A 266 -3.40 -23.78 -3.08
CA LEU A 266 -2.61 -22.60 -2.81
C LEU A 266 -1.99 -22.72 -1.41
N ALA A 267 -0.67 -22.75 -1.34
CA ALA A 267 0.04 -22.64 -0.08
C ALA A 267 -0.04 -21.19 0.47
N ALA A 268 0.29 -21.04 1.75
CA ALA A 268 0.39 -19.72 2.37
C ALA A 268 1.38 -18.82 1.59
N GLY A 269 0.96 -17.61 1.26
CA GLY A 269 1.74 -16.65 0.47
C GLY A 269 1.84 -16.96 -1.03
N GLN A 270 1.30 -18.11 -1.48
CA GLN A 270 1.33 -18.48 -2.89
C GLN A 270 0.25 -17.72 -3.68
N GLN A 271 0.59 -17.37 -4.92
CA GLN A 271 -0.38 -16.96 -5.94
C GLN A 271 -0.34 -17.89 -7.14
N ALA A 272 -1.42 -17.92 -7.91
CA ALA A 272 -1.50 -18.58 -9.19
C ALA A 272 -1.94 -17.57 -10.25
N ASP A 273 -1.23 -17.56 -11.36
CA ASP A 273 -1.51 -16.69 -12.50
C ASP A 273 -1.92 -17.55 -13.70
N PHE A 274 -2.83 -17.03 -14.50
CA PHE A 274 -3.26 -17.65 -15.74
C PHE A 274 -3.36 -16.63 -16.85
N THR A 275 -2.89 -16.98 -18.05
CA THR A 275 -3.07 -16.16 -19.24
C THR A 275 -4.42 -16.45 -19.88
N LEU A 276 -5.17 -15.41 -20.23
CA LEU A 276 -6.41 -15.51 -21.01
C LEU A 276 -6.22 -14.85 -22.37
N THR A 277 -6.63 -15.56 -23.41
CA THR A 277 -6.70 -15.03 -24.78
C THR A 277 -8.13 -15.19 -25.27
N PRO A 278 -9.02 -14.18 -25.11
CA PRO A 278 -10.43 -14.31 -25.42
C PRO A 278 -10.66 -14.65 -26.90
N PRO A 279 -11.48 -15.67 -27.23
CA PRO A 279 -11.76 -16.04 -28.61
C PRO A 279 -12.64 -15.03 -29.35
N GLY A 280 -13.26 -14.08 -28.65
CA GLY A 280 -14.11 -13.03 -29.20
C GLY A 280 -14.21 -11.83 -28.28
N THR A 281 -14.59 -10.68 -28.84
CA THR A 281 -14.86 -9.46 -28.05
C THR A 281 -16.27 -9.51 -27.48
N ARG A 282 -16.39 -9.76 -26.17
CA ARG A 282 -17.67 -9.76 -25.43
C ARG A 282 -17.43 -9.58 -23.93
N GLU A 283 -18.50 -9.54 -23.16
CA GLU A 283 -18.44 -9.74 -21.72
C GLU A 283 -18.14 -11.19 -21.39
N TYR A 284 -17.22 -11.38 -20.46
CA TYR A 284 -16.85 -12.65 -19.87
C TYR A 284 -17.03 -12.59 -18.36
N GLN A 285 -17.31 -13.72 -17.78
CA GLN A 285 -17.25 -13.91 -16.33
C GLN A 285 -16.01 -14.74 -15.98
N LEU A 286 -15.36 -14.39 -14.88
CA LEU A 286 -14.29 -15.16 -14.27
C LEU A 286 -14.72 -15.44 -12.84
N GLY A 287 -14.67 -16.69 -12.42
CA GLY A 287 -15.10 -17.06 -11.07
C GLY A 287 -14.17 -18.08 -10.43
N THR A 288 -14.17 -18.06 -9.11
CA THR A 288 -13.55 -19.10 -8.27
C THR A 288 -14.64 -20.02 -7.71
N PHE A 289 -14.27 -21.26 -7.39
CA PHE A 289 -15.19 -22.28 -6.92
C PHE A 289 -14.52 -23.11 -5.83
N GLY A 290 -15.11 -23.16 -4.64
CA GLY A 290 -14.57 -23.92 -3.53
C GLY A 290 -14.93 -23.34 -2.17
N ALA A 291 -14.34 -23.92 -1.12
CA ALA A 291 -14.57 -23.48 0.24
C ALA A 291 -13.60 -22.38 0.71
N SER A 292 -12.55 -22.13 -0.10
CA SER A 292 -11.51 -21.15 0.27
C SER A 292 -11.90 -19.74 -0.11
N ASP A 293 -11.57 -18.80 0.75
CA ASP A 293 -11.72 -17.36 0.53
C ASP A 293 -10.53 -16.88 -0.33
N VAL A 294 -10.80 -16.47 -1.58
CA VAL A 294 -9.79 -16.22 -2.61
C VAL A 294 -10.02 -14.87 -3.26
N VAL A 295 -8.98 -14.08 -3.39
CA VAL A 295 -8.98 -12.87 -4.21
C VAL A 295 -8.65 -13.21 -5.65
N LEU A 296 -9.48 -12.75 -6.57
CA LEU A 296 -9.28 -12.86 -8.03
C LEU A 296 -9.08 -11.46 -8.62
N VAL A 297 -8.00 -11.29 -9.36
CA VAL A 297 -7.69 -10.02 -10.04
C VAL A 297 -7.43 -10.29 -11.52
N LEU A 298 -8.00 -9.44 -12.36
CA LEU A 298 -7.81 -9.47 -13.81
C LEU A 298 -6.98 -8.27 -14.26
N PHE A 299 -5.96 -8.55 -15.07
CA PHE A 299 -5.12 -7.56 -15.73
C PHE A 299 -5.24 -7.68 -17.25
N GLU A 300 -5.01 -6.58 -17.95
CA GLU A 300 -4.68 -6.56 -19.38
C GLU A 300 -3.16 -6.39 -19.53
N GLU A 301 -2.52 -7.22 -20.34
CA GLU A 301 -1.13 -7.06 -20.70
C GLU A 301 -1.00 -6.09 -21.89
N VAL A 302 -0.36 -4.94 -21.66
CA VAL A 302 -0.13 -3.91 -22.66
C VAL A 302 1.36 -3.58 -22.66
N ASP A 303 2.02 -3.80 -23.80
CA ASP A 303 3.47 -3.54 -23.97
C ASP A 303 4.36 -4.24 -22.90
N GLY A 304 3.93 -5.42 -22.44
CA GLY A 304 4.62 -6.21 -21.41
C GLY A 304 4.32 -5.75 -19.98
N GLU A 305 3.37 -4.85 -19.80
CA GLU A 305 2.91 -4.38 -18.49
C GLU A 305 1.53 -4.93 -18.17
N LEU A 306 1.32 -5.29 -16.89
CA LEU A 306 0.02 -5.70 -16.39
C LEU A 306 -0.76 -4.48 -15.89
N ARG A 307 -1.81 -4.10 -16.61
CA ARG A 307 -2.73 -3.03 -16.25
C ARG A 307 -3.99 -3.60 -15.60
N PHE A 308 -4.32 -3.11 -14.42
CA PHE A 308 -5.50 -3.56 -13.67
C PHE A 308 -6.81 -3.31 -14.46
N VAL A 309 -7.63 -4.33 -14.57
CA VAL A 309 -8.95 -4.29 -15.19
C VAL A 309 -10.06 -4.36 -14.14
N ALA A 310 -10.04 -5.40 -13.31
CA ALA A 310 -11.04 -5.66 -12.29
C ALA A 310 -10.48 -6.55 -11.19
N GLY A 311 -11.10 -6.53 -10.01
CA GLY A 311 -10.75 -7.43 -8.90
C GLY A 311 -11.97 -7.69 -8.03
N ASP A 312 -12.06 -8.89 -7.48
CA ASP A 312 -13.14 -9.34 -6.61
C ASP A 312 -12.67 -10.42 -5.64
N ASP A 313 -13.38 -10.59 -4.53
CA ASP A 313 -13.06 -11.62 -3.52
C ASP A 313 -14.30 -12.40 -3.05
N ASP A 314 -15.52 -11.82 -3.12
CA ASP A 314 -16.71 -12.45 -2.52
C ASP A 314 -18.05 -12.15 -3.20
N SER A 315 -18.05 -11.65 -4.44
CA SER A 315 -19.30 -11.41 -5.20
C SER A 315 -19.96 -12.68 -5.75
N GLY A 316 -19.27 -13.83 -5.67
CA GLY A 316 -19.79 -15.15 -6.01
C GLY A 316 -20.55 -15.82 -4.86
N GLU A 317 -20.82 -17.13 -5.01
CA GLU A 317 -21.42 -17.94 -3.94
C GLU A 317 -20.35 -18.35 -2.91
N ASP A 318 -20.72 -18.43 -1.62
CA ASP A 318 -19.89 -18.97 -0.53
C ASP A 318 -18.46 -18.36 -0.43
N ARG A 319 -18.32 -17.05 -0.59
CA ARG A 319 -17.03 -16.33 -0.58
C ARG A 319 -16.14 -16.60 -1.79
N ASN A 320 -16.71 -17.06 -2.88
CA ASN A 320 -16.00 -17.14 -4.12
C ASN A 320 -15.99 -15.79 -4.83
N ALA A 321 -14.92 -15.49 -5.53
CA ALA A 321 -14.83 -14.33 -6.40
C ALA A 321 -15.62 -14.52 -7.68
N LEU A 322 -16.26 -13.46 -8.18
CA LEU A 322 -16.94 -13.44 -9.48
C LEU A 322 -16.76 -12.07 -10.15
N LEU A 323 -15.93 -12.02 -11.17
CA LEU A 323 -15.71 -10.86 -12.02
C LEU A 323 -16.56 -10.92 -13.28
N THR A 324 -17.07 -9.76 -13.70
CA THR A 324 -17.62 -9.56 -15.05
C THR A 324 -16.83 -8.47 -15.74
N ALA A 325 -16.25 -8.77 -16.90
CA ALA A 325 -15.44 -7.80 -17.64
C ALA A 325 -15.62 -7.98 -19.15
N LYS A 326 -15.61 -6.87 -19.89
CA LYS A 326 -15.54 -6.89 -21.34
C LYS A 326 -14.11 -7.14 -21.77
N LEU A 327 -13.85 -8.32 -22.38
CA LEU A 327 -12.55 -8.65 -22.94
C LEU A 327 -12.57 -8.54 -24.46
N PHE A 328 -11.43 -8.19 -25.03
CA PHE A 328 -11.31 -7.94 -26.47
C PHE A 328 -10.49 -9.04 -27.14
N GLN A 329 -10.99 -9.53 -28.26
CA GLN A 329 -10.27 -10.49 -29.09
C GLN A 329 -8.92 -9.92 -29.51
N GLY A 330 -7.88 -10.75 -29.47
CA GLY A 330 -6.50 -10.36 -29.85
C GLY A 330 -5.72 -9.62 -28.75
N ARG A 331 -6.33 -9.37 -27.59
CA ARG A 331 -5.62 -8.88 -26.41
C ARG A 331 -5.30 -10.03 -25.46
N ARG A 332 -4.27 -9.83 -24.67
CA ARG A 332 -3.83 -10.78 -23.64
C ARG A 332 -4.19 -10.26 -22.27
N TYR A 333 -4.72 -11.15 -21.43
CA TYR A 333 -5.08 -10.84 -20.06
C TYR A 333 -4.39 -11.83 -19.12
N VAL A 334 -4.24 -11.44 -17.86
CA VAL A 334 -3.76 -12.31 -16.78
C VAL A 334 -4.77 -12.31 -15.65
N ALA A 335 -5.27 -13.49 -15.31
CA ALA A 335 -6.04 -13.73 -14.09
C ALA A 335 -5.08 -14.16 -12.99
N ARG A 336 -5.14 -13.49 -11.85
CA ARG A 336 -4.30 -13.74 -10.68
C ARG A 336 -5.14 -14.08 -9.48
N LEU A 337 -4.78 -15.19 -8.83
CA LEU A 337 -5.45 -15.69 -7.64
C LEU A 337 -4.49 -15.80 -6.47
N ARG A 338 -4.96 -15.49 -5.28
CA ARG A 338 -4.29 -15.77 -4.02
C ARG A 338 -5.31 -15.99 -2.92
N MET A 339 -4.90 -16.62 -1.84
CA MET A 339 -5.74 -16.63 -0.64
C MET A 339 -6.04 -15.20 -0.19
N TYR A 340 -7.25 -14.95 0.30
CA TYR A 340 -7.62 -13.65 0.88
C TYR A 340 -6.67 -13.28 2.02
N HIS A 341 -6.44 -14.19 2.95
CA HIS A 341 -5.42 -14.07 3.98
C HIS A 341 -4.11 -14.72 3.51
N ALA A 342 -3.05 -13.93 3.34
CA ALA A 342 -1.78 -14.41 2.80
C ALA A 342 -1.13 -15.56 3.60
N TRP A 343 -1.44 -15.71 4.89
CA TRP A 343 -0.91 -16.79 5.73
C TRP A 343 -1.73 -18.09 5.69
N GLN A 344 -2.88 -18.09 5.00
CA GLN A 344 -3.70 -19.29 4.85
C GLN A 344 -3.30 -20.07 3.60
N SER A 345 -3.51 -21.37 3.66
CA SER A 345 -3.49 -22.27 2.52
C SER A 345 -4.90 -22.78 2.28
N GLY A 346 -5.20 -23.18 1.05
CA GLY A 346 -6.51 -23.72 0.73
C GLY A 346 -6.64 -24.17 -0.71
N THR A 347 -7.74 -24.88 -0.98
CA THR A 347 -8.06 -25.38 -2.31
C THR A 347 -9.19 -24.57 -2.93
N THR A 348 -9.09 -24.27 -4.21
CA THR A 348 -10.11 -23.60 -5.00
C THR A 348 -10.07 -24.12 -6.45
N ALA A 349 -10.93 -23.63 -7.30
CA ALA A 349 -10.82 -23.79 -8.74
C ALA A 349 -11.13 -22.44 -9.41
N VAL A 350 -10.60 -22.23 -10.60
CA VAL A 350 -10.86 -21.05 -11.41
C VAL A 350 -11.35 -21.41 -12.78
N MET A 351 -12.27 -20.63 -13.31
CA MET A 351 -12.79 -20.76 -14.67
C MET A 351 -13.19 -19.39 -15.21
N TYR A 352 -13.14 -19.23 -16.55
CA TYR A 352 -13.81 -18.10 -17.20
C TYR A 352 -14.71 -18.59 -18.35
N TRP A 353 -15.83 -17.84 -18.64
CA TRP A 353 -16.83 -18.22 -19.62
C TRP A 353 -17.53 -17.03 -20.30
#